data_bcf2ffa2ea3c597cb88bccdcb86d333f
#
_entry.id   bcf2ffa2ea3c597cb88bccdcb86d333f
#
_cell.length_a   1.000
_cell.length_b   1.000
_cell.length_c   1.000
_cell.angle_alpha   90.00
_cell.angle_beta   90.00
_cell.angle_gamma   90.00
#
_symmetry.space_group_name_H-M   'P 1'
#
loop_
_entity.id
_entity.type
_entity.pdbx_description
1 polymer ?
#
loop_
_entity_poly.entity_id
_entity_poly.type
_entity_poly.pdbx_seq_one_letter_code
_entity_poly.pdbx_strand_id
1 'polypeptide(L)'
;MSFDHQWNRIRANNPDHSANYAQRWRKLVDAGHDIGGEARFVDAMAPRGGRILDAGCGTGRVGGLLIGAGHTVYGVDLDEFLISVAEEDFPSGEWHTGDIADFDFAAAGITDIDVTVCAGNVLAFLDPASR
;
A
#
# COMPACT_ATOMS: atom_id res chain seq x y z
N MET A 1 7.96 18.57 14.58
CA MET A 1 7.50 19.05 13.27
C MET A 1 7.57 17.88 12.29
N SER A 2 6.46 17.54 11.68
CA SER A 2 6.44 16.44 10.68
C SER A 2 7.02 16.93 9.36
N PHE A 3 7.69 16.01 8.67
CA PHE A 3 8.20 16.25 7.33
C PHE A 3 7.03 16.40 6.34
N ASP A 4 7.13 17.39 5.43
CA ASP A 4 6.15 17.56 4.37
C ASP A 4 6.54 16.64 3.19
N HIS A 5 5.93 15.48 3.15
CA HIS A 5 6.24 14.45 2.16
C HIS A 5 6.01 14.93 0.73
N GLN A 6 6.87 14.48 -0.19
CA GLN A 6 6.75 14.80 -1.60
C GLN A 6 5.37 14.42 -2.16
N TRP A 7 4.80 13.30 -1.73
CA TRP A 7 3.45 12.89 -2.12
C TRP A 7 2.40 13.94 -1.75
N ASN A 8 2.48 14.48 -0.52
CA ASN A 8 1.57 15.52 -0.07
C ASN A 8 1.71 16.80 -0.90
N ARG A 9 2.94 17.17 -1.28
CA ARG A 9 3.19 18.34 -2.14
C ARG A 9 2.60 18.15 -3.52
N ILE A 10 2.77 16.97 -4.11
CA ILE A 10 2.18 16.63 -5.42
C ILE A 10 0.66 16.71 -5.32
N ARG A 11 0.08 16.13 -4.27
CA ARG A 11 -1.36 16.13 -4.03
C ARG A 11 -1.91 17.53 -3.83
N ALA A 12 -1.20 18.38 -3.10
CA ALA A 12 -1.58 19.78 -2.87
C ALA A 12 -1.56 20.60 -4.17
N ASN A 13 -0.61 20.35 -5.06
CA ASN A 13 -0.49 21.03 -6.35
C ASN A 13 -1.48 20.51 -7.40
N ASN A 14 -1.95 19.27 -7.25
CA ASN A 14 -2.93 18.63 -8.13
C ASN A 14 -3.94 17.87 -7.26
N PRO A 15 -5.08 18.50 -6.92
CA PRO A 15 -6.07 17.87 -6.05
C PRO A 15 -6.64 16.53 -6.57
N ASP A 16 -6.59 16.34 -7.90
CA ASP A 16 -7.09 15.11 -8.54
C ASP A 16 -6.02 14.02 -8.66
N HIS A 17 -4.82 14.25 -8.11
CA HIS A 17 -3.69 13.34 -8.28
C HIS A 17 -3.99 11.93 -7.75
N SER A 18 -4.58 11.82 -6.57
CA SER A 18 -4.91 10.52 -5.96
C SER A 18 -5.96 9.77 -6.77
N ALA A 19 -6.99 10.46 -7.24
CA ALA A 19 -8.02 9.87 -8.09
C ALA A 19 -7.45 9.41 -9.43
N ASN A 20 -6.57 10.22 -10.04
CA ASN A 20 -5.89 9.88 -11.29
C ASN A 20 -4.98 8.67 -11.12
N TYR A 21 -4.25 8.60 -10.00
CA TYR A 21 -3.40 7.45 -9.66
C TYR A 21 -4.23 6.17 -9.55
N ALA A 22 -5.35 6.20 -8.82
CA ALA A 22 -6.24 5.05 -8.68
C ALA A 22 -6.80 4.59 -10.03
N GLN A 23 -7.26 5.53 -10.87
CA GLN A 23 -7.79 5.21 -12.19
C GLN A 23 -6.73 4.63 -13.13
N ARG A 24 -5.48 5.04 -13.02
CA ARG A 24 -4.40 4.50 -13.83
C ARG A 24 -4.30 2.99 -13.71
N TRP A 25 -4.35 2.46 -12.50
CA TRP A 25 -4.28 1.02 -12.28
C TRP A 25 -5.49 0.29 -12.82
N ARG A 26 -6.69 0.86 -12.63
CA ARG A 26 -7.93 0.30 -13.19
C ARG A 26 -7.86 0.23 -14.71
N LYS A 27 -7.38 1.28 -15.36
CA LYS A 27 -7.23 1.30 -16.82
C LYS A 27 -6.22 0.26 -17.31
N LEU A 28 -5.12 0.05 -16.60
CA LEU A 28 -4.14 -0.96 -16.96
C LEU A 28 -4.73 -2.37 -16.89
N VAL A 29 -5.49 -2.68 -15.86
CA VAL A 29 -6.20 -3.96 -15.71
C VAL A 29 -7.20 -4.16 -16.84
N ASP A 30 -8.02 -3.13 -17.11
CA ASP A 30 -9.04 -3.18 -18.16
C ASP A 30 -8.42 -3.39 -19.56
N ALA A 31 -7.21 -2.86 -19.77
CA ALA A 31 -6.45 -3.04 -21.00
C ALA A 31 -5.71 -4.40 -21.08
N GLY A 32 -5.85 -5.27 -20.07
CA GLY A 32 -5.24 -6.58 -20.03
C GLY A 32 -3.78 -6.62 -19.59
N HIS A 33 -3.26 -5.54 -19.00
CA HIS A 33 -1.90 -5.52 -18.48
C HIS A 33 -1.79 -6.36 -17.21
N ASP A 34 -0.67 -7.07 -17.08
CA ASP A 34 -0.33 -7.81 -15.86
C ASP A 34 0.26 -6.87 -14.83
N ILE A 35 -0.49 -6.58 -13.79
CA ILE A 35 -0.06 -5.73 -12.67
C ILE A 35 0.31 -6.54 -11.43
N GLY A 36 0.40 -7.86 -11.54
CA GLY A 36 0.57 -8.77 -10.40
C GLY A 36 1.99 -9.27 -10.16
N GLY A 37 2.99 -8.73 -10.85
CA GLY A 37 4.37 -9.24 -10.76
C GLY A 37 4.95 -9.20 -9.35
N GLU A 38 4.83 -8.07 -8.66
CA GLU A 38 5.32 -7.94 -7.29
C GLU A 38 4.59 -8.88 -6.33
N ALA A 39 3.28 -9.00 -6.48
CA ALA A 39 2.48 -9.88 -5.63
C ALA A 39 2.88 -11.35 -5.80
N ARG A 40 3.10 -11.81 -7.04
CA ARG A 40 3.56 -13.17 -7.27
C ARG A 40 4.93 -13.44 -6.65
N PHE A 41 5.84 -12.47 -6.74
CA PHE A 41 7.16 -12.58 -6.14
C PHE A 41 7.08 -12.70 -4.60
N VAL A 42 6.29 -11.84 -3.98
CA VAL A 42 6.08 -11.88 -2.52
C VAL A 42 5.40 -13.18 -2.10
N ASP A 43 4.37 -13.61 -2.82
CA ASP A 43 3.68 -14.87 -2.54
C ASP A 43 4.64 -16.07 -2.58
N ALA A 44 5.55 -16.08 -3.54
CA ALA A 44 6.54 -17.15 -3.67
C ALA A 44 7.52 -17.21 -2.48
N MET A 45 7.83 -16.05 -1.90
CA MET A 45 8.76 -15.95 -0.76
C MET A 45 8.08 -16.16 0.60
N ALA A 46 6.79 -15.86 0.70
CA ALA A 46 6.06 -15.91 1.95
C ALA A 46 5.65 -17.34 2.33
N PRO A 47 5.51 -17.65 3.63
CA PRO A 47 4.86 -18.89 4.04
C PRO A 47 3.41 -18.91 3.58
N ARG A 48 2.83 -20.10 3.37
CA ARG A 48 1.43 -20.20 3.00
C ARG A 48 0.54 -19.65 4.12
N GLY A 49 -0.45 -18.83 3.76
CA GLY A 49 -1.28 -18.14 4.72
C GLY A 49 -0.51 -17.15 5.60
N GLY A 50 0.53 -16.53 5.05
CA GLY A 50 1.40 -15.61 5.79
C GLY A 50 0.73 -14.31 6.18
N ARG A 51 1.36 -13.59 7.10
CA ARG A 51 0.97 -12.24 7.52
C ARG A 51 1.88 -11.25 6.82
N ILE A 52 1.30 -10.37 6.03
CA ILE A 52 2.05 -9.46 5.15
C ILE A 52 1.68 -8.02 5.45
N LEU A 53 2.69 -7.19 5.62
CA LEU A 53 2.55 -5.75 5.72
C LEU A 53 2.90 -5.12 4.36
N ASP A 54 1.95 -4.39 3.79
CA ASP A 54 2.13 -3.59 2.58
C ASP A 54 2.36 -2.14 2.99
N ALA A 55 3.60 -1.76 3.12
CA ALA A 55 4.01 -0.42 3.52
C ALA A 55 3.98 0.53 2.33
N GLY A 56 3.10 1.55 2.38
CA GLY A 56 2.82 2.40 1.24
C GLY A 56 1.91 1.68 0.23
N CYS A 57 0.82 1.13 0.73
CA CYS A 57 -0.04 0.22 -0.04
C CYS A 57 -0.84 0.87 -1.17
N GLY A 58 -1.00 2.18 -1.14
CA GLY A 58 -1.83 2.88 -2.12
C GLY A 58 -3.26 2.35 -2.15
N THR A 59 -3.75 2.02 -3.33
CA THR A 59 -5.10 1.45 -3.52
C THR A 59 -5.21 -0.05 -3.21
N GLY A 60 -4.15 -0.65 -2.66
CA GLY A 60 -4.15 -2.07 -2.33
C GLY A 60 -3.84 -3.01 -3.50
N ARG A 61 -3.23 -2.51 -4.57
CA ARG A 61 -2.94 -3.31 -5.77
C ARG A 61 -2.17 -4.59 -5.45
N VAL A 62 -1.05 -4.47 -4.75
CA VAL A 62 -0.23 -5.63 -4.37
C VAL A 62 -0.91 -6.43 -3.26
N GLY A 63 -1.34 -5.76 -2.19
CA GLY A 63 -1.99 -6.41 -1.05
C GLY A 63 -3.26 -7.15 -1.43
N GLY A 64 -4.08 -6.59 -2.32
CA GLY A 64 -5.31 -7.22 -2.79
C GLY A 64 -5.06 -8.54 -3.49
N LEU A 65 -4.01 -8.60 -4.33
CA LEU A 65 -3.61 -9.85 -4.99
C LEU A 65 -3.09 -10.88 -3.98
N LEU A 66 -2.39 -10.44 -2.94
CA LEU A 66 -1.92 -11.31 -1.86
C LEU A 66 -3.06 -11.86 -1.01
N ILE A 67 -4.11 -11.08 -0.77
CA ILE A 67 -5.34 -11.57 -0.14
C ILE A 67 -5.93 -12.71 -0.97
N GLY A 68 -6.00 -12.52 -2.28
CA GLY A 68 -6.49 -13.56 -3.21
C GLY A 68 -5.64 -14.83 -3.19
N ALA A 69 -4.37 -14.73 -2.83
CA ALA A 69 -3.46 -15.87 -2.68
C ALA A 69 -3.54 -16.52 -1.28
N GLY A 70 -4.41 -16.04 -0.39
CA GLY A 70 -4.66 -16.65 0.91
C GLY A 70 -3.91 -16.02 2.07
N HIS A 71 -3.23 -14.90 1.87
CA HIS A 71 -2.50 -14.21 2.93
C HIS A 71 -3.39 -13.25 3.72
N THR A 72 -3.01 -13.00 4.97
CA THR A 72 -3.56 -11.90 5.78
C THR A 72 -2.74 -10.65 5.50
N VAL A 73 -3.40 -9.57 5.06
CA VAL A 73 -2.71 -8.36 4.60
C VAL A 73 -3.11 -7.16 5.45
N TYR A 74 -2.09 -6.42 5.87
CA TYR A 74 -2.20 -5.13 6.54
C TYR A 74 -1.55 -4.09 5.63
N GLY A 75 -2.25 -3.02 5.30
CA GLY A 75 -1.73 -1.94 4.48
C GLY A 75 -1.70 -0.62 5.25
N VAL A 76 -0.67 0.15 5.02
CA VAL A 76 -0.54 1.51 5.57
C VAL A 76 -0.13 2.45 4.45
N ASP A 77 -0.81 3.57 4.32
CA ASP A 77 -0.47 4.61 3.36
C ASP A 77 -0.78 6.00 3.92
N LEU A 78 -0.02 6.96 3.48
CA LEU A 78 -0.16 8.36 3.87
C LEU A 78 -1.44 8.99 3.30
N ASP A 79 -1.92 8.50 2.16
CA ASP A 79 -3.02 9.07 1.39
C ASP A 79 -4.36 8.42 1.77
N GLU A 80 -5.18 9.16 2.51
CA GLU A 80 -6.49 8.68 2.97
C GLU A 80 -7.46 8.33 1.82
N PHE A 81 -7.34 9.02 0.67
CA PHE A 81 -8.17 8.72 -0.49
C PHE A 81 -7.82 7.34 -1.04
N LEU A 82 -6.53 7.04 -1.20
CA LEU A 82 -6.07 5.74 -1.69
C LEU A 82 -6.49 4.62 -0.74
N ILE A 83 -6.40 4.87 0.57
CA ILE A 83 -6.87 3.90 1.57
C ILE A 83 -8.37 3.64 1.43
N SER A 84 -9.18 4.67 1.18
CA SER A 84 -10.62 4.46 0.97
C SER A 84 -10.91 3.57 -0.24
N VAL A 85 -10.12 3.69 -1.29
CA VAL A 85 -10.22 2.82 -2.48
C VAL A 85 -9.82 1.38 -2.12
N ALA A 86 -8.75 1.19 -1.35
CA ALA A 86 -8.33 -0.13 -0.91
C ALA A 86 -9.41 -0.81 -0.06
N GLU A 87 -10.03 -0.08 0.85
CA GLU A 87 -11.12 -0.59 1.68
C GLU A 87 -12.34 -1.00 0.84
N GLU A 88 -12.66 -0.24 -0.19
CA GLU A 88 -13.76 -0.52 -1.10
C GLU A 88 -13.47 -1.76 -1.97
N ASP A 89 -12.28 -1.80 -2.56
CA ASP A 89 -11.91 -2.86 -3.51
C ASP A 89 -11.52 -4.17 -2.82
N PHE A 90 -10.94 -4.09 -1.62
CA PHE A 90 -10.42 -5.24 -0.88
C PHE A 90 -10.83 -5.21 0.60
N PRO A 91 -12.12 -5.40 0.90
CA PRO A 91 -12.62 -5.28 2.27
C PRO A 91 -12.07 -6.33 3.24
N SER A 92 -11.47 -7.40 2.76
CA SER A 92 -10.85 -8.42 3.61
C SER A 92 -9.49 -8.01 4.15
N GLY A 93 -8.86 -6.98 3.58
CA GLY A 93 -7.62 -6.42 4.10
C GLY A 93 -7.88 -5.47 5.26
N GLU A 94 -6.82 -5.20 6.02
CA GLU A 94 -6.85 -4.18 7.06
C GLU A 94 -6.01 -2.98 6.58
N TRP A 95 -6.66 -1.87 6.30
CA TRP A 95 -6.05 -0.70 5.67
C TRP A 95 -6.06 0.49 6.63
N HIS A 96 -4.90 1.12 6.81
CA HIS A 96 -4.72 2.23 7.74
C HIS A 96 -4.09 3.43 7.05
N THR A 97 -4.59 4.62 7.37
CA THR A 97 -3.96 5.88 6.97
C THR A 97 -2.92 6.25 8.00
N GLY A 98 -1.71 6.52 7.57
CA GLY A 98 -0.64 6.94 8.45
C GLY A 98 0.70 7.03 7.74
N ASP A 99 1.65 7.67 8.41
CA ASP A 99 3.04 7.73 7.96
C ASP A 99 3.77 6.49 8.47
N ILE A 100 4.26 5.64 7.56
CA ILE A 100 4.96 4.40 7.93
C ILE A 100 6.21 4.64 8.79
N ALA A 101 6.76 5.85 8.75
CA ALA A 101 7.93 6.21 9.56
C ALA A 101 7.62 6.32 11.06
N ASP A 102 6.37 6.64 11.42
CA ASP A 102 5.97 6.84 12.82
C ASP A 102 4.68 6.10 13.22
N PHE A 103 4.14 5.28 12.33
CA PHE A 103 2.92 4.52 12.59
C PHE A 103 3.14 3.50 13.72
N ASP A 104 2.22 3.48 14.69
CA ASP A 104 2.29 2.53 15.80
C ASP A 104 1.64 1.19 15.40
N PHE A 105 2.44 0.32 14.81
CA PHE A 105 1.98 -0.98 14.33
C PHE A 105 1.47 -1.87 15.48
N ALA A 106 2.15 -1.83 16.61
CA ALA A 106 1.75 -2.65 17.76
C ALA A 106 0.39 -2.23 18.31
N ALA A 107 0.13 -0.91 18.42
CA ALA A 107 -1.16 -0.41 18.87
C ALA A 107 -2.30 -0.77 17.91
N ALA A 108 -2.00 -0.88 16.60
CA ALA A 108 -2.96 -1.31 15.59
C ALA A 108 -3.13 -2.83 15.53
N GLY A 109 -2.39 -3.60 16.32
CA GLY A 109 -2.44 -5.06 16.30
C GLY A 109 -1.70 -5.69 15.12
N ILE A 110 -0.85 -4.93 14.44
CA ILE A 110 -0.05 -5.41 13.33
C ILE A 110 1.25 -5.99 13.88
N THR A 111 1.22 -7.29 14.16
CA THR A 111 2.34 -8.02 14.78
C THR A 111 2.58 -9.32 14.03
N ASP A 112 3.71 -9.96 14.30
CA ASP A 112 4.06 -11.27 13.74
C ASP A 112 4.04 -11.27 12.21
N ILE A 113 4.55 -10.21 11.61
CA ILE A 113 4.61 -10.06 10.16
C ILE A 113 5.70 -10.97 9.59
N ASP A 114 5.32 -11.78 8.59
CA ASP A 114 6.25 -12.68 7.90
C ASP A 114 7.04 -11.97 6.82
N VAL A 115 6.38 -11.07 6.07
CA VAL A 115 7.01 -10.31 4.99
C VAL A 115 6.47 -8.89 5.00
N THR A 116 7.36 -7.91 4.87
CA THR A 116 7.01 -6.53 4.60
C THR A 116 7.35 -6.20 3.15
N VAL A 117 6.35 -5.69 2.43
CA VAL A 117 6.50 -5.24 1.05
C VAL A 117 6.50 -3.71 1.03
N CYS A 118 7.41 -3.14 0.24
CA CYS A 118 7.46 -1.70 0.00
C CYS A 118 7.65 -1.49 -1.49
N ALA A 119 6.53 -1.56 -2.23
CA ALA A 119 6.55 -1.55 -3.69
C ALA A 119 6.65 -0.14 -4.26
N GLY A 120 7.10 -0.05 -5.51
CA GLY A 120 7.21 1.21 -6.23
C GLY A 120 8.24 2.15 -5.61
N ASN A 121 7.91 3.43 -5.57
CA ASN A 121 8.83 4.50 -5.13
C ASN A 121 8.53 5.00 -3.71
N VAL A 122 7.94 4.18 -2.86
CA VAL A 122 7.49 4.59 -1.52
C VAL A 122 8.62 5.22 -0.71
N LEU A 123 9.80 4.61 -0.71
CA LEU A 123 10.95 5.13 0.04
C LEU A 123 11.38 6.53 -0.43
N ALA A 124 11.16 6.86 -1.69
CA ALA A 124 11.48 8.18 -2.23
C ALA A 124 10.55 9.28 -1.68
N PHE A 125 9.37 8.92 -1.20
CA PHE A 125 8.40 9.85 -0.63
C PHE A 125 8.51 10.01 0.89
N LEU A 126 9.31 9.17 1.55
CA LEU A 126 9.54 9.25 2.97
C LEU A 126 10.47 10.40 3.34
N ASP A 127 10.40 10.83 4.59
CA ASP A 127 11.40 11.71 5.18
C ASP A 127 12.80 11.09 5.00
N PRO A 128 13.77 11.82 4.41
CA PRO A 128 15.12 11.29 4.19
C PRO A 128 15.79 10.72 5.45
N ALA A 129 15.44 11.24 6.63
CA ALA A 129 15.99 10.73 7.89
C ALA A 129 15.40 9.37 8.30
N SER A 130 14.29 8.94 7.68
CA SER A 130 13.56 7.71 8.03
C SER A 130 13.80 6.55 7.07
N ARG A 131 14.50 6.81 5.96
CA ARG A 131 14.74 5.79 4.93
C ARG A 131 15.73 4.73 5.40
#